data_b7b0247925b7c89924933f92acbffcbf
#
_entry.id   b7b0247925b7c89924933f92acbffcbf
#
_cell.length_a   1.000
_cell.length_b   1.000
_cell.length_c   1.000
_cell.angle_alpha   90.00
_cell.angle_beta   90.00
_cell.angle_gamma   90.00
#
_symmetry.space_group_name_H-M   'P 1'
#
loop_
_entity.id
_entity.type
_entity.pdbx_description
1 polymer ?
#
loop_
_entity_poly.entity_id
_entity_poly.type
_entity_poly.pdbx_seq_one_letter_code
_entity_poly.pdbx_strand_id
1 'polypeptide(L)'
;MIRETLEGERDMSAPIAKLTLIPESPTAREAPLHVVSPEEIAAHPSPFVSPAPTVTLLRDESTRHPFALAIAAAWTCYGTRPAKVENVLKLVSEPAPDGLSPEKAADRASRRDRALKLYADLFAAGHHTTLQHATFVFVLDNVSRLAIWSFFHAHPFYNSEQVSQRYREVSGNVMVTPDLPEPALSIYRAAIERSLEGYRRLTEILTPDFQRDYARIFPARAKAKGETAAKRMADAVQKRAQEVARYVLPLATPAHLYHTVNGLTLLRYYVLANQPDAPTEVRYVVNRMVEEVLALDPYFLGAPGYPLDLRMLGAGDALEARALADWRTNLAQTAEETEAFCQRFDAELGEWENSRLVSSNPDGERLMAEAVRTVIGATPGAMSDEDALAQVLDGARNPYLGHALFLAMNSKLMQTMNHVPFTFQKRISGAEDAQNQRHRGTLSSGPLLTAHLRREPDVIVPWAIARNPEARAEYDATIRAIWDAKNALLDQGVSPEWALYLLPNSHRVRFYESGTLLTYFWKWIKRLCFDAQREIFETALEDVAQVRAVFPIIGRYVDGPPCVMRSRSGATPICPEGERFCGIPVWRDYAFEELASRRVM
;
A
#
# COMPACT_ATOMS: atom_id res chain seq x y z
N MET A 1 24.90 -13.99 -30.50
CA MET A 1 26.33 -14.01 -30.19
C MET A 1 26.69 -13.29 -28.90
N ILE A 2 25.75 -13.17 -27.93
CA ILE A 2 25.97 -12.59 -26.58
C ILE A 2 25.59 -13.60 -25.46
N ARG A 3 25.12 -14.79 -25.83
CA ARG A 3 24.72 -15.84 -24.88
C ARG A 3 25.86 -16.74 -24.38
N GLU A 4 27.02 -16.72 -25.02
CA GLU A 4 28.11 -17.65 -24.71
C GLU A 4 29.28 -17.10 -23.89
N THR A 5 29.24 -15.80 -23.50
CA THR A 5 30.35 -15.19 -22.76
C THR A 5 30.04 -14.93 -21.28
N LEU A 6 28.95 -15.46 -20.75
CA LEU A 6 28.57 -15.30 -19.32
C LEU A 6 28.70 -16.60 -18.51
N GLU A 7 29.23 -17.70 -19.08
CA GLU A 7 29.54 -18.94 -18.36
C GLU A 7 30.99 -19.00 -17.81
N GLY A 8 31.69 -17.86 -17.76
CA GLY A 8 32.90 -17.75 -16.95
C GLY A 8 32.54 -17.86 -15.47
N GLU A 9 33.13 -18.80 -14.76
CA GLU A 9 33.02 -19.06 -13.34
C GLU A 9 32.88 -17.73 -12.57
N ARG A 10 31.67 -17.45 -12.09
CA ARG A 10 31.42 -16.33 -11.19
C ARG A 10 32.11 -16.69 -9.87
N ASP A 11 33.11 -15.93 -9.50
CA ASP A 11 33.61 -15.98 -8.12
C ASP A 11 32.46 -15.53 -7.18
N MET A 12 31.70 -16.52 -6.70
CA MET A 12 30.59 -16.37 -5.78
C MET A 12 31.05 -16.03 -4.35
N SER A 13 32.35 -15.80 -4.14
CA SER A 13 32.93 -15.53 -2.81
C SER A 13 32.90 -14.05 -2.41
N ALA A 14 32.43 -13.14 -3.26
CA ALA A 14 32.24 -11.76 -2.85
C ALA A 14 31.11 -11.67 -1.81
N PRO A 15 31.37 -11.17 -0.59
CA PRO A 15 30.36 -11.11 0.46
C PRO A 15 29.21 -10.18 0.01
N ILE A 16 28.04 -10.73 -0.10
CA ILE A 16 26.80 -9.96 -0.19
C ILE A 16 26.64 -9.25 1.15
N ALA A 17 26.25 -7.97 1.11
CA ALA A 17 25.93 -7.22 2.30
C ALA A 17 24.91 -8.02 3.14
N LYS A 18 25.23 -8.33 4.36
CA LYS A 18 24.54 -9.22 5.28
C LYS A 18 23.37 -8.55 5.93
N LEU A 19 22.23 -9.18 5.87
CA LEU A 19 21.11 -8.86 6.70
C LEU A 19 21.37 -9.30 8.14
N THR A 20 21.32 -8.37 9.07
CA THR A 20 21.30 -8.72 10.47
C THR A 20 19.92 -9.22 10.83
N LEU A 21 19.83 -10.49 11.17
CA LEU A 21 18.76 -10.92 12.03
C LEU A 21 18.93 -10.14 13.33
N ILE A 22 17.90 -9.38 13.75
CA ILE A 22 17.93 -8.64 15.01
C ILE A 22 18.20 -9.68 16.10
N PRO A 23 19.24 -9.50 16.93
CA PRO A 23 19.49 -10.42 18.02
C PRO A 23 18.29 -10.43 18.97
N GLU A 24 17.93 -11.58 19.46
CA GLU A 24 16.82 -11.80 20.38
C GLU A 24 17.04 -11.18 21.79
N SER A 25 18.10 -10.39 22.00
CA SER A 25 18.45 -9.82 23.31
C SER A 25 18.88 -8.35 23.23
N PRO A 26 18.43 -7.50 24.19
CA PRO A 26 18.83 -6.09 24.31
C PRO A 26 20.33 -5.87 24.53
N THR A 27 21.08 -6.88 24.91
CA THR A 27 22.54 -6.81 25.17
C THR A 27 23.38 -6.84 23.89
N ALA A 28 22.77 -7.03 22.74
CA ALA A 28 23.47 -7.13 21.45
C ALA A 28 23.79 -5.79 20.79
N ARG A 29 23.84 -4.68 21.56
CA ARG A 29 24.21 -3.34 21.04
C ARG A 29 25.60 -3.26 20.41
N GLU A 30 26.45 -4.28 20.65
CA GLU A 30 27.86 -4.30 20.19
C GLU A 30 28.17 -5.40 19.15
N ALA A 31 27.20 -6.24 18.77
CA ALA A 31 27.47 -7.24 17.76
C ALA A 31 27.59 -6.60 16.37
N PRO A 32 28.68 -6.86 15.62
CA PRO A 32 28.81 -6.37 14.25
C PRO A 32 27.65 -6.91 13.41
N LEU A 33 27.14 -6.06 12.54
CA LEU A 33 26.14 -6.47 11.54
C LEU A 33 26.60 -7.74 10.83
N HIS A 34 25.90 -8.84 11.04
CA HIS A 34 26.17 -10.10 10.36
C HIS A 34 25.49 -10.06 9.01
N VAL A 35 26.23 -9.93 7.93
CA VAL A 35 25.79 -9.92 6.55
C VAL A 35 25.57 -11.35 6.10
N VAL A 36 24.38 -11.79 5.78
CA VAL A 36 24.03 -13.16 5.40
C VAL A 36 24.50 -13.43 3.97
N SER A 37 25.26 -14.51 3.74
CA SER A 37 25.68 -14.89 2.39
C SER A 37 24.47 -15.40 1.56
N PRO A 38 24.57 -15.45 0.20
CA PRO A 38 23.52 -16.06 -0.60
C PRO A 38 23.21 -17.50 -0.20
N GLU A 39 24.26 -18.25 0.21
CA GLU A 39 24.10 -19.59 0.68
C GLU A 39 23.34 -19.65 2.02
N GLU A 40 23.59 -18.70 2.92
CA GLU A 40 22.86 -18.58 4.18
C GLU A 40 21.40 -18.18 3.92
N ILE A 41 21.12 -17.27 2.97
CA ILE A 41 19.74 -16.92 2.57
C ILE A 41 19.04 -18.14 1.96
N ALA A 42 19.71 -18.85 1.06
CA ALA A 42 19.19 -20.05 0.40
C ALA A 42 18.99 -21.22 1.39
N ALA A 43 19.81 -21.30 2.43
CA ALA A 43 19.74 -22.31 3.46
C ALA A 43 18.67 -22.01 4.54
N HIS A 44 18.16 -20.77 4.62
CA HIS A 44 17.08 -20.48 5.56
C HIS A 44 15.78 -21.17 5.13
N PRO A 45 15.28 -22.11 5.93
CA PRO A 45 13.99 -22.72 5.64
C PRO A 45 12.89 -21.64 5.66
N SER A 46 11.87 -21.87 4.86
CA SER A 46 10.68 -21.03 4.93
C SER A 46 10.11 -21.03 6.36
N PRO A 47 9.74 -19.87 6.92
CA PRO A 47 9.10 -19.82 8.24
C PRO A 47 7.63 -20.29 8.20
N PHE A 48 7.18 -20.86 7.05
CA PHE A 48 5.81 -21.30 6.82
C PHE A 48 5.76 -22.79 6.49
N VAL A 49 4.74 -23.46 7.01
CA VAL A 49 4.36 -24.83 6.58
C VAL A 49 3.44 -24.82 5.35
N SER A 50 2.84 -23.67 5.03
CA SER A 50 2.19 -23.40 3.74
C SER A 50 3.23 -23.15 2.64
N PRO A 51 2.85 -23.14 1.34
CA PRO A 51 3.74 -22.71 0.27
C PRO A 51 4.35 -21.34 0.59
N ALA A 52 5.67 -21.27 0.56
CA ALA A 52 6.41 -20.04 0.81
C ALA A 52 6.06 -18.96 -0.22
N PRO A 53 6.12 -17.67 0.15
CA PRO A 53 6.09 -16.59 -0.82
C PRO A 53 7.13 -16.79 -1.91
N THR A 54 6.76 -16.55 -3.16
CA THR A 54 7.67 -16.57 -4.29
C THR A 54 7.88 -15.18 -4.85
N VAL A 55 9.09 -14.91 -5.32
CA VAL A 55 9.49 -13.64 -5.92
C VAL A 55 10.07 -13.93 -7.29
N THR A 56 9.55 -13.28 -8.32
CA THR A 56 10.09 -13.34 -9.67
C THR A 56 10.33 -11.93 -10.18
N LEU A 57 11.57 -11.58 -10.49
CA LEU A 57 11.91 -10.33 -11.15
C LEU A 57 11.68 -10.48 -12.66
N LEU A 58 10.86 -9.60 -13.24
CA LEU A 58 10.72 -9.50 -14.69
C LEU A 58 11.98 -8.83 -15.25
N ARG A 59 12.76 -9.60 -16.02
CA ARG A 59 14.06 -9.18 -16.55
C ARG A 59 13.90 -8.61 -17.95
N ASP A 60 14.22 -7.33 -18.11
CA ASP A 60 14.33 -6.69 -19.42
C ASP A 60 15.69 -5.97 -19.58
N GLU A 61 15.97 -5.48 -20.79
CA GLU A 61 17.25 -4.81 -21.10
C GLU A 61 17.46 -3.52 -20.26
N SER A 62 16.38 -2.82 -19.88
CA SER A 62 16.46 -1.54 -19.16
C SER A 62 16.81 -1.72 -17.68
N THR A 63 16.56 -2.91 -17.12
CA THR A 63 16.74 -3.20 -15.68
C THR A 63 18.01 -3.98 -15.37
N ARG A 64 18.78 -4.40 -16.40
CA ARG A 64 19.93 -5.33 -16.23
C ARG A 64 21.09 -4.77 -15.43
N HIS A 65 21.27 -3.46 -15.37
CA HIS A 65 22.50 -2.87 -14.87
C HIS A 65 22.24 -1.63 -14.00
N PRO A 66 21.53 -1.78 -12.86
CA PRO A 66 21.19 -0.66 -11.98
C PRO A 66 22.41 0.10 -11.49
N PHE A 67 23.52 -0.57 -11.17
CA PHE A 67 24.78 0.06 -10.77
C PHE A 67 25.35 0.96 -11.88
N ALA A 68 25.49 0.40 -13.10
CA ALA A 68 26.05 1.17 -14.22
C ALA A 68 25.13 2.31 -14.66
N LEU A 69 23.82 2.13 -14.55
CA LEU A 69 22.83 3.17 -14.83
C LEU A 69 22.96 4.34 -13.85
N ALA A 70 23.11 4.07 -12.55
CA ALA A 70 23.30 5.10 -11.54
C ALA A 70 24.58 5.93 -11.79
N ILE A 71 25.69 5.28 -12.16
CA ILE A 71 26.95 5.95 -12.51
C ILE A 71 26.79 6.78 -13.80
N ALA A 72 26.16 6.23 -14.85
CA ALA A 72 25.92 6.96 -16.09
C ALA A 72 25.04 8.20 -15.85
N ALA A 73 24.00 8.08 -15.03
CA ALA A 73 23.14 9.20 -14.64
C ALA A 73 23.96 10.29 -13.90
N ALA A 74 24.82 9.90 -12.95
CA ALA A 74 25.70 10.83 -12.25
C ALA A 74 26.69 11.52 -13.20
N TRP A 75 27.35 10.79 -14.09
CA TRP A 75 28.30 11.37 -15.06
C TRP A 75 27.61 12.33 -16.03
N THR A 76 26.34 12.08 -16.37
CA THR A 76 25.56 12.98 -17.23
C THR A 76 25.45 14.39 -16.64
N CYS A 77 25.39 14.53 -15.30
CA CYS A 77 25.33 15.84 -14.64
C CYS A 77 26.59 16.70 -14.84
N TYR A 78 27.74 16.07 -15.10
CA TYR A 78 29.05 16.77 -15.25
C TYR A 78 29.55 16.73 -16.69
N GLY A 79 28.87 16.03 -17.59
CA GLY A 79 29.24 15.86 -18.98
C GLY A 79 28.63 16.91 -19.90
N THR A 80 29.29 17.20 -21.02
CA THR A 80 28.71 17.97 -22.12
C THR A 80 27.72 17.18 -22.98
N ARG A 81 27.65 15.88 -22.76
CA ARG A 81 26.72 14.93 -23.44
C ARG A 81 26.29 13.87 -22.45
N PRO A 82 25.10 13.24 -22.65
CA PRO A 82 24.67 12.14 -21.80
C PRO A 82 25.69 10.98 -21.80
N ALA A 83 26.03 10.50 -20.63
CA ALA A 83 26.86 9.31 -20.48
C ALA A 83 26.06 8.06 -20.89
N LYS A 84 26.71 7.10 -21.52
CA LYS A 84 26.08 5.84 -21.96
C LYS A 84 26.39 4.74 -20.95
N VAL A 85 25.37 3.95 -20.61
CA VAL A 85 25.49 2.80 -19.68
C VAL A 85 26.53 1.81 -20.19
N GLU A 86 26.54 1.54 -21.51
CA GLU A 86 27.49 0.61 -22.15
C GLU A 86 28.96 1.03 -21.93
N ASN A 87 29.24 2.32 -21.87
CA ASN A 87 30.60 2.81 -21.62
C ASN A 87 31.03 2.56 -20.16
N VAL A 88 30.08 2.65 -19.23
CA VAL A 88 30.32 2.30 -17.82
C VAL A 88 30.57 0.81 -17.70
N LEU A 89 29.71 -0.02 -18.31
CA LEU A 89 29.85 -1.47 -18.31
C LEU A 89 31.21 -1.91 -18.88
N LYS A 90 31.61 -1.41 -20.06
CA LYS A 90 32.94 -1.67 -20.64
C LYS A 90 34.08 -1.32 -19.72
N LEU A 91 33.92 -0.29 -18.91
CA LEU A 91 34.95 0.14 -17.96
C LEU A 91 35.04 -0.78 -16.73
N VAL A 92 33.86 -1.18 -16.17
CA VAL A 92 33.81 -1.87 -14.87
C VAL A 92 33.83 -3.40 -14.99
N SER A 93 33.24 -3.98 -16.05
CA SER A 93 33.04 -5.43 -16.21
C SER A 93 34.00 -6.09 -17.19
N GLU A 94 34.50 -5.37 -18.21
CA GLU A 94 35.40 -5.95 -19.21
C GLU A 94 36.86 -5.89 -18.75
N PRO A 95 37.65 -6.94 -19.00
CA PRO A 95 39.10 -6.90 -18.81
C PRO A 95 39.73 -5.81 -19.68
N ALA A 96 40.90 -5.38 -19.31
CA ALA A 96 41.63 -4.42 -20.12
C ALA A 96 41.89 -5.02 -21.49
N PRO A 97 41.68 -4.28 -22.61
CA PRO A 97 42.03 -4.80 -23.94
C PRO A 97 43.51 -5.20 -24.03
N ASP A 98 43.78 -6.27 -24.72
CA ASP A 98 45.16 -6.72 -24.99
C ASP A 98 45.94 -5.65 -25.76
N GLY A 99 47.25 -5.53 -25.46
CA GLY A 99 48.14 -4.60 -26.16
C GLY A 99 48.09 -3.14 -25.72
N LEU A 100 47.45 -2.83 -24.58
CA LEU A 100 47.56 -1.51 -24.00
C LEU A 100 48.98 -1.21 -23.46
N SER A 101 49.47 0.02 -23.68
CA SER A 101 50.70 0.45 -23.00
C SER A 101 50.49 0.44 -21.50
N PRO A 102 51.57 0.25 -20.69
CA PRO A 102 51.47 0.26 -19.22
C PRO A 102 50.79 1.53 -18.67
N GLU A 103 51.03 2.68 -19.26
CA GLU A 103 50.44 3.97 -18.90
C GLU A 103 48.92 4.00 -19.14
N LYS A 104 48.48 3.52 -20.33
CA LYS A 104 47.05 3.44 -20.66
C LYS A 104 46.33 2.40 -19.82
N ALA A 105 46.99 1.30 -19.48
CA ALA A 105 46.44 0.28 -18.58
C ALA A 105 46.28 0.86 -17.15
N ALA A 106 47.23 1.63 -16.62
CA ALA A 106 47.18 2.29 -15.34
C ALA A 106 46.06 3.36 -15.29
N ASP A 107 45.92 4.17 -16.36
CA ASP A 107 44.82 5.18 -16.44
C ASP A 107 43.45 4.49 -16.45
N ARG A 108 43.30 3.42 -17.23
CA ARG A 108 42.04 2.63 -17.24
C ARG A 108 41.72 2.05 -15.86
N ALA A 109 42.72 1.49 -15.18
CA ALA A 109 42.54 0.93 -13.84
C ALA A 109 42.10 2.01 -12.84
N SER A 110 42.73 3.18 -12.88
CA SER A 110 42.36 4.34 -12.03
C SER A 110 40.93 4.84 -12.34
N ARG A 111 40.56 4.90 -13.60
CA ARG A 111 39.19 5.28 -14.01
C ARG A 111 38.16 4.27 -13.57
N ARG A 112 38.47 2.97 -13.68
CA ARG A 112 37.63 1.89 -13.21
C ARG A 112 37.41 1.98 -11.70
N ASP A 113 38.47 2.14 -10.94
CA ASP A 113 38.44 2.26 -9.49
C ASP A 113 37.56 3.45 -9.06
N ARG A 114 37.75 4.62 -9.67
CA ARG A 114 36.88 5.79 -9.43
C ARG A 114 35.41 5.53 -9.76
N ALA A 115 35.12 4.77 -10.83
CA ALA A 115 33.74 4.45 -11.18
C ALA A 115 33.11 3.49 -10.15
N LEU A 116 33.86 2.47 -9.70
CA LEU A 116 33.39 1.53 -8.69
C LEU A 116 33.11 2.23 -7.35
N LYS A 117 33.98 3.16 -6.95
CA LYS A 117 33.85 3.94 -5.73
C LYS A 117 32.67 4.92 -5.79
N LEU A 118 32.42 5.52 -6.97
CA LEU A 118 31.43 6.59 -7.14
C LEU A 118 30.03 6.18 -6.65
N TYR A 119 29.61 4.96 -6.84
CA TYR A 119 28.30 4.47 -6.41
C TYR A 119 28.13 4.55 -4.89
N ALA A 120 29.13 4.13 -4.14
CA ALA A 120 29.13 4.23 -2.69
C ALA A 120 29.25 5.70 -2.22
N ASP A 121 30.05 6.53 -2.90
CA ASP A 121 30.17 7.96 -2.60
C ASP A 121 28.82 8.69 -2.83
N LEU A 122 28.10 8.36 -3.91
CA LEU A 122 26.75 8.91 -4.19
C LEU A 122 25.75 8.52 -3.11
N PHE A 123 25.79 7.28 -2.67
CA PHE A 123 24.95 6.79 -1.58
C PHE A 123 25.26 7.51 -0.27
N ALA A 124 26.54 7.56 0.13
CA ALA A 124 26.99 8.20 1.37
C ALA A 124 26.71 9.72 1.39
N ALA A 125 26.81 10.38 0.24
CA ALA A 125 26.51 11.80 0.09
C ALA A 125 25.01 12.11 -0.06
N GLY A 126 24.14 11.11 -0.10
CA GLY A 126 22.69 11.28 -0.23
C GLY A 126 22.22 11.71 -1.63
N HIS A 127 23.01 11.49 -2.68
CA HIS A 127 22.62 11.76 -4.07
C HIS A 127 21.61 10.72 -4.59
N HIS A 128 20.41 10.72 -3.99
CA HIS A 128 19.40 9.70 -4.16
C HIS A 128 18.79 9.60 -5.56
N THR A 129 18.80 10.69 -6.34
CA THR A 129 18.15 10.72 -7.66
C THR A 129 18.76 9.72 -8.64
N THR A 130 20.08 9.50 -8.59
CA THR A 130 20.79 8.56 -9.45
C THR A 130 20.34 7.12 -9.24
N LEU A 131 19.97 6.75 -8.01
CA LEU A 131 19.52 5.42 -7.62
C LEU A 131 18.04 5.15 -8.02
N GLN A 132 17.29 6.18 -8.40
CA GLN A 132 15.88 6.08 -8.77
C GLN A 132 15.66 5.72 -10.25
N HIS A 133 16.71 5.78 -11.08
CA HIS A 133 16.58 5.47 -12.51
C HIS A 133 16.35 3.98 -12.78
N ALA A 134 16.92 3.09 -11.99
CA ALA A 134 16.62 1.66 -12.07
C ALA A 134 15.21 1.39 -11.54
N THR A 135 14.40 0.66 -12.30
CA THR A 135 13.02 0.29 -11.92
C THR A 135 12.87 -1.22 -12.06
N PHE A 136 12.35 -1.85 -11.02
CA PHE A 136 12.15 -3.29 -10.94
C PHE A 136 10.67 -3.62 -10.89
N VAL A 137 10.24 -4.59 -11.69
CA VAL A 137 8.88 -5.12 -11.69
C VAL A 137 8.94 -6.55 -11.17
N PHE A 138 8.40 -6.77 -9.98
CA PHE A 138 8.32 -8.09 -9.37
C PHE A 138 6.93 -8.69 -9.54
N VAL A 139 6.86 -10.00 -9.71
CA VAL A 139 5.66 -10.80 -9.48
C VAL A 139 5.86 -11.50 -8.15
N LEU A 140 5.04 -11.17 -7.19
CA LEU A 140 5.02 -11.78 -5.86
C LEU A 140 3.80 -12.69 -5.78
N ASP A 141 3.97 -13.89 -5.26
CA ASP A 141 2.90 -14.86 -5.07
C ASP A 141 2.93 -15.47 -3.67
N ASN A 142 1.79 -15.95 -3.19
CA ASN A 142 1.60 -16.47 -1.83
C ASN A 142 1.97 -15.49 -0.71
N VAL A 143 1.90 -14.18 -0.95
CA VAL A 143 2.15 -13.16 0.07
C VAL A 143 0.87 -12.88 0.85
N SER A 144 0.94 -12.87 2.18
CA SER A 144 -0.23 -12.62 3.02
C SER A 144 -0.78 -11.20 2.86
N ARG A 145 -2.07 -11.04 3.17
CA ARG A 145 -2.66 -9.70 3.27
C ARG A 145 -2.01 -8.87 4.37
N LEU A 146 -1.52 -9.51 5.43
CA LEU A 146 -0.78 -8.85 6.50
C LEU A 146 0.48 -8.16 5.96
N ALA A 147 1.34 -8.88 5.25
CA ALA A 147 2.58 -8.33 4.70
C ALA A 147 2.34 -7.23 3.66
N ILE A 148 1.33 -7.42 2.80
CA ILE A 148 0.97 -6.41 1.80
C ILE A 148 0.49 -5.14 2.47
N TRP A 149 -0.42 -5.24 3.43
CA TRP A 149 -1.02 -4.09 4.10
C TRP A 149 -0.02 -3.36 5.00
N SER A 150 0.74 -4.09 5.82
CA SER A 150 1.62 -3.49 6.84
C SER A 150 2.93 -2.94 6.28
N PHE A 151 3.36 -3.38 5.10
CA PHE A 151 4.65 -2.99 4.55
C PHE A 151 4.59 -2.53 3.09
N PHE A 152 4.19 -3.41 2.15
CA PHE A 152 4.31 -3.12 0.72
C PHE A 152 3.40 -1.98 0.26
N HIS A 153 2.31 -1.72 0.96
CA HIS A 153 1.37 -0.64 0.66
C HIS A 153 1.36 0.49 1.70
N ALA A 154 2.23 0.44 2.70
CA ALA A 154 2.30 1.43 3.77
C ALA A 154 3.01 2.76 3.39
N HIS A 155 3.40 2.94 2.13
CA HIS A 155 4.12 4.12 1.63
C HIS A 155 3.76 4.44 0.16
N PRO A 156 4.10 5.63 -0.38
CA PRO A 156 3.66 6.03 -1.73
C PRO A 156 4.58 5.57 -2.87
N PHE A 157 5.75 5.00 -2.59
CA PHE A 157 6.83 4.80 -3.58
C PHE A 157 6.76 3.46 -4.33
N TYR A 158 5.58 2.99 -4.63
CA TYR A 158 5.37 1.74 -5.36
C TYR A 158 4.26 1.87 -6.40
N ASN A 159 4.22 0.92 -7.36
CA ASN A 159 3.02 0.60 -8.12
C ASN A 159 2.69 -0.87 -7.88
N SER A 160 1.41 -1.19 -7.73
CA SER A 160 1.00 -2.56 -7.44
C SER A 160 -0.41 -2.84 -7.94
N GLU A 161 -0.58 -4.03 -8.50
CA GLU A 161 -1.88 -4.63 -8.79
C GLU A 161 -1.93 -6.03 -8.17
N GLN A 162 -2.93 -6.25 -7.31
CA GLN A 162 -3.11 -7.48 -6.57
C GLN A 162 -4.47 -8.12 -6.85
N VAL A 163 -4.57 -9.43 -6.65
CA VAL A 163 -5.85 -10.14 -6.71
C VAL A 163 -6.87 -9.51 -5.77
N SER A 164 -8.07 -9.27 -6.29
CA SER A 164 -9.13 -8.57 -5.55
C SER A 164 -10.06 -9.56 -4.86
N GLN A 165 -10.19 -9.45 -3.54
CA GLN A 165 -11.21 -10.17 -2.75
C GLN A 165 -12.65 -9.64 -2.97
N ARG A 166 -12.84 -8.55 -3.72
CA ARG A 166 -14.16 -8.02 -4.10
C ARG A 166 -14.73 -8.71 -5.34
N TYR A 167 -13.86 -9.23 -6.21
CA TYR A 167 -14.23 -9.75 -7.52
C TYR A 167 -13.94 -11.23 -7.71
N ARG A 168 -13.13 -11.80 -6.83
CA ARG A 168 -12.77 -13.21 -6.84
C ARG A 168 -13.19 -13.84 -5.52
N GLU A 169 -13.85 -14.98 -5.62
CA GLU A 169 -14.13 -15.81 -4.46
C GLU A 169 -12.80 -16.28 -3.84
N VAL A 170 -12.75 -16.23 -2.52
CA VAL A 170 -11.64 -16.83 -1.79
C VAL A 170 -11.98 -18.28 -1.56
N SER A 171 -11.54 -19.13 -2.48
CA SER A 171 -11.63 -20.59 -2.37
C SER A 171 -10.27 -21.07 -1.85
N GLY A 172 -10.13 -21.23 -0.54
CA GLY A 172 -8.82 -21.41 -0.03
C GLY A 172 -8.52 -22.78 0.53
N ASN A 173 -7.74 -23.56 -0.18
CA ASN A 173 -7.09 -24.72 0.42
C ASN A 173 -5.73 -24.38 1.03
N VAL A 174 -5.21 -23.16 0.79
CA VAL A 174 -3.86 -22.78 1.22
C VAL A 174 -3.90 -21.36 1.76
N MET A 175 -3.96 -21.21 3.08
CA MET A 175 -3.71 -19.95 3.77
C MET A 175 -2.27 -19.90 4.26
N VAL A 176 -1.69 -18.72 4.36
CA VAL A 176 -0.36 -18.54 4.93
C VAL A 176 -0.39 -19.06 6.36
N THR A 177 0.40 -20.09 6.64
CA THR A 177 0.39 -20.81 7.90
C THR A 177 1.80 -20.83 8.46
N PRO A 178 2.06 -20.13 9.59
CA PRO A 178 3.36 -20.14 10.24
C PRO A 178 3.74 -21.56 10.71
N ASP A 179 5.04 -21.80 10.84
CA ASP A 179 5.54 -23.02 11.49
C ASP A 179 5.38 -22.89 13.00
N LEU A 180 4.32 -23.50 13.52
CA LEU A 180 3.94 -23.45 14.92
C LEU A 180 4.03 -24.86 15.52
N PRO A 181 4.45 -24.99 16.79
CA PRO A 181 4.40 -26.27 17.49
C PRO A 181 2.93 -26.68 17.77
N GLU A 182 2.69 -27.98 17.93
CA GLU A 182 1.40 -28.43 18.46
C GLU A 182 1.29 -28.09 19.97
N PRO A 183 0.10 -27.73 20.49
CA PRO A 183 -1.19 -27.71 19.79
C PRO A 183 -1.52 -26.39 19.07
N ALA A 184 -0.62 -25.40 19.06
CA ALA A 184 -0.85 -24.08 18.46
C ALA A 184 -1.18 -24.17 16.96
N LEU A 185 -0.49 -25.04 16.22
CA LEU A 185 -0.75 -25.24 14.79
C LEU A 185 -2.18 -25.75 14.54
N SER A 186 -2.66 -26.68 15.35
CA SER A 186 -4.03 -27.20 15.24
C SER A 186 -5.08 -26.12 15.54
N ILE A 187 -4.85 -25.28 16.56
CA ILE A 187 -5.73 -24.14 16.90
C ILE A 187 -5.76 -23.15 15.74
N TYR A 188 -4.60 -22.82 15.19
CA TYR A 188 -4.48 -21.91 14.06
C TYR A 188 -5.28 -22.42 12.85
N ARG A 189 -5.10 -23.68 12.45
CA ARG A 189 -5.81 -24.29 11.31
C ARG A 189 -7.31 -24.32 11.51
N ALA A 190 -7.77 -24.69 12.70
CA ALA A 190 -9.21 -24.70 13.02
C ALA A 190 -9.83 -23.29 12.91
N ALA A 191 -9.11 -22.24 13.33
CA ALA A 191 -9.56 -20.85 13.18
C ALA A 191 -9.66 -20.43 11.71
N ILE A 192 -8.68 -20.82 10.90
CA ILE A 192 -8.70 -20.58 9.44
C ILE A 192 -9.93 -21.27 8.79
N GLU A 193 -10.16 -22.53 9.10
CA GLU A 193 -11.32 -23.30 8.58
C GLU A 193 -12.64 -22.65 9.00
N ARG A 194 -12.76 -22.23 10.26
CA ARG A 194 -13.95 -21.53 10.77
C ARG A 194 -14.19 -20.20 10.06
N SER A 195 -13.12 -19.46 9.79
CA SER A 195 -13.19 -18.19 9.04
C SER A 195 -13.69 -18.40 7.60
N LEU A 196 -13.16 -19.40 6.91
CA LEU A 196 -13.59 -19.76 5.54
C LEU A 196 -15.03 -20.26 5.50
N GLU A 197 -15.46 -21.05 6.49
CA GLU A 197 -16.85 -21.46 6.63
C GLU A 197 -17.77 -20.26 6.85
N GLY A 198 -17.42 -19.36 7.77
CA GLY A 198 -18.16 -18.13 8.03
C GLY A 198 -18.29 -17.27 6.78
N TYR A 199 -17.23 -17.14 5.99
CA TYR A 199 -17.26 -16.43 4.71
C TYR A 199 -18.27 -17.04 3.72
N ARG A 200 -18.29 -18.37 3.58
CA ARG A 200 -19.23 -19.06 2.70
C ARG A 200 -20.66 -18.87 3.18
N ARG A 201 -20.93 -19.14 4.47
CA ARG A 201 -22.27 -18.99 5.06
C ARG A 201 -22.80 -17.57 4.98
N LEU A 202 -21.96 -16.56 5.30
CA LEU A 202 -22.34 -15.15 5.16
C LEU A 202 -22.66 -14.80 3.71
N THR A 203 -21.92 -15.33 2.75
CA THR A 203 -22.21 -15.13 1.32
C THR A 203 -23.58 -15.70 0.97
N GLU A 204 -23.91 -16.90 1.44
CA GLU A 204 -25.22 -17.56 1.22
C GLU A 204 -26.36 -16.75 1.85
N ILE A 205 -26.22 -16.38 3.13
CA ILE A 205 -27.25 -15.65 3.89
C ILE A 205 -27.53 -14.27 3.27
N LEU A 206 -26.49 -13.56 2.80
CA LEU A 206 -26.62 -12.21 2.26
C LEU A 206 -27.09 -12.19 0.80
N THR A 207 -26.92 -13.26 0.05
CA THR A 207 -27.28 -13.34 -1.38
C THR A 207 -28.74 -12.96 -1.65
N PRO A 208 -29.77 -13.47 -0.91
CA PRO A 208 -31.16 -13.06 -1.12
C PRO A 208 -31.42 -11.57 -0.88
N ASP A 209 -30.72 -10.95 0.08
CA ASP A 209 -30.84 -9.51 0.36
C ASP A 209 -30.32 -8.69 -0.83
N PHE A 210 -29.13 -9.00 -1.31
CA PHE A 210 -28.57 -8.34 -2.49
C PHE A 210 -29.34 -8.63 -3.76
N GLN A 211 -30.00 -9.77 -3.87
CA GLN A 211 -30.88 -10.06 -5.00
C GLN A 211 -32.10 -9.13 -5.01
N ARG A 212 -32.72 -8.88 -3.84
CA ARG A 212 -33.82 -7.92 -3.70
C ARG A 212 -33.37 -6.49 -4.02
N ASP A 213 -32.22 -6.08 -3.48
CA ASP A 213 -31.65 -4.75 -3.72
C ASP A 213 -31.27 -4.56 -5.20
N TYR A 214 -30.69 -5.58 -5.84
CA TYR A 214 -30.39 -5.56 -7.28
C TYR A 214 -31.66 -5.44 -8.13
N ALA A 215 -32.73 -6.18 -7.82
CA ALA A 215 -33.99 -6.10 -8.54
C ALA A 215 -34.65 -4.73 -8.39
N ARG A 216 -34.48 -4.07 -7.25
CA ARG A 216 -34.95 -2.70 -7.00
C ARG A 216 -34.22 -1.68 -7.87
N ILE A 217 -32.89 -1.82 -8.00
CA ILE A 217 -32.05 -0.89 -8.77
C ILE A 217 -32.16 -1.15 -10.27
N PHE A 218 -32.21 -2.40 -10.69
CA PHE A 218 -32.20 -2.84 -12.09
C PHE A 218 -33.46 -3.65 -12.46
N PRO A 219 -34.65 -3.08 -12.35
CA PRO A 219 -35.90 -3.84 -12.57
C PRO A 219 -36.01 -4.44 -13.97
N ALA A 220 -35.47 -3.79 -14.99
CA ALA A 220 -35.44 -4.32 -16.34
C ALA A 220 -34.48 -5.51 -16.50
N ARG A 221 -33.29 -5.44 -15.88
CA ARG A 221 -32.31 -6.53 -15.89
C ARG A 221 -32.81 -7.73 -15.08
N ALA A 222 -33.47 -7.49 -13.94
CA ALA A 222 -34.05 -8.54 -13.11
C ALA A 222 -35.20 -9.29 -13.77
N LYS A 223 -35.91 -8.62 -14.70
CA LYS A 223 -37.00 -9.22 -15.49
C LYS A 223 -36.51 -9.83 -16.81
N ALA A 224 -35.27 -9.64 -17.19
CA ALA A 224 -34.73 -10.16 -18.44
C ALA A 224 -34.72 -11.68 -18.43
N LYS A 225 -35.26 -12.28 -19.53
CA LYS A 225 -35.36 -13.74 -19.70
C LYS A 225 -34.11 -14.29 -20.39
N GLY A 226 -33.80 -15.54 -20.11
CA GLY A 226 -32.68 -16.27 -20.71
C GLY A 226 -31.52 -16.54 -19.75
N GLU A 227 -30.83 -17.63 -20.00
CA GLU A 227 -29.76 -18.17 -19.14
C GLU A 227 -28.62 -17.16 -18.92
N THR A 228 -28.20 -16.47 -19.99
CA THR A 228 -27.13 -15.45 -19.92
C THR A 228 -27.49 -14.27 -19.00
N ALA A 229 -28.76 -13.81 -19.04
CA ALA A 229 -29.22 -12.72 -18.19
C ALA A 229 -29.30 -13.17 -16.73
N ALA A 230 -29.81 -14.37 -16.48
CA ALA A 230 -29.88 -14.96 -15.14
C ALA A 230 -28.48 -15.15 -14.54
N LYS A 231 -27.53 -15.66 -15.32
CA LYS A 231 -26.12 -15.83 -14.88
C LYS A 231 -25.47 -14.48 -14.56
N ARG A 232 -25.61 -13.46 -15.41
CA ARG A 232 -25.05 -12.12 -15.15
C ARG A 232 -25.60 -11.50 -13.87
N MET A 233 -26.90 -11.69 -13.60
CA MET A 233 -27.52 -11.22 -12.37
C MET A 233 -26.97 -11.98 -11.16
N ALA A 234 -26.90 -13.31 -11.22
CA ALA A 234 -26.37 -14.14 -10.14
C ALA A 234 -24.92 -13.76 -9.82
N ASP A 235 -24.06 -13.62 -10.84
CA ASP A 235 -22.66 -13.20 -10.67
C ASP A 235 -22.54 -11.81 -10.02
N ALA A 236 -23.40 -10.86 -10.40
CA ALA A 236 -23.39 -9.51 -9.83
C ALA A 236 -23.81 -9.50 -8.37
N VAL A 237 -24.84 -10.25 -8.03
CA VAL A 237 -25.38 -10.41 -6.66
C VAL A 237 -24.37 -11.12 -5.77
N GLN A 238 -23.81 -12.25 -6.25
CA GLN A 238 -22.80 -13.00 -5.51
C GLN A 238 -21.58 -12.16 -5.17
N LYS A 239 -21.07 -11.36 -6.12
CA LYS A 239 -19.94 -10.46 -5.87
C LYS A 239 -20.22 -9.44 -4.77
N ARG A 240 -21.44 -8.92 -4.65
CA ARG A 240 -21.83 -8.01 -3.55
C ARG A 240 -21.90 -8.74 -2.22
N ALA A 241 -22.46 -9.95 -2.17
CA ALA A 241 -22.46 -10.76 -0.96
C ALA A 241 -21.03 -11.10 -0.50
N GLN A 242 -20.15 -11.51 -1.42
CA GLN A 242 -18.74 -11.80 -1.17
C GLN A 242 -17.97 -10.56 -0.68
N GLU A 243 -18.25 -9.37 -1.24
CA GLU A 243 -17.62 -8.11 -0.80
C GLU A 243 -17.88 -7.81 0.68
N VAL A 244 -19.06 -8.19 1.19
CA VAL A 244 -19.42 -8.03 2.60
C VAL A 244 -18.92 -9.21 3.43
N ALA A 245 -19.14 -10.45 2.96
CA ALA A 245 -18.72 -11.65 3.67
C ALA A 245 -17.21 -11.72 3.94
N ARG A 246 -16.37 -11.14 3.04
CA ARG A 246 -14.91 -11.11 3.20
C ARG A 246 -14.40 -10.42 4.47
N TYR A 247 -15.26 -9.75 5.21
CA TYR A 247 -14.89 -9.11 6.48
C TYR A 247 -14.45 -10.12 7.54
N VAL A 248 -14.88 -11.37 7.44
CA VAL A 248 -14.40 -12.45 8.33
C VAL A 248 -13.14 -13.15 7.84
N LEU A 249 -12.69 -12.90 6.58
CA LEU A 249 -11.48 -13.54 6.05
C LEU A 249 -10.23 -13.05 6.78
N PRO A 250 -9.29 -13.95 7.12
CA PRO A 250 -8.12 -13.62 7.92
C PRO A 250 -7.05 -12.90 7.09
N LEU A 251 -6.18 -12.15 7.78
CA LEU A 251 -4.98 -11.55 7.18
C LEU A 251 -3.99 -12.59 6.64
N ALA A 252 -4.10 -13.84 7.06
CA ALA A 252 -3.41 -14.99 6.48
C ALA A 252 -3.77 -15.28 5.02
N THR A 253 -4.83 -14.64 4.49
CA THR A 253 -5.27 -14.87 3.10
C THR A 253 -4.14 -14.50 2.13
N PRO A 254 -3.65 -15.44 1.29
CA PRO A 254 -2.59 -15.16 0.35
C PRO A 254 -3.09 -14.31 -0.83
N ALA A 255 -2.16 -13.61 -1.43
CA ALA A 255 -2.37 -12.86 -2.65
C ALA A 255 -1.19 -13.01 -3.59
N HIS A 256 -1.48 -12.86 -4.88
CA HIS A 256 -0.47 -12.61 -5.90
C HIS A 256 -0.60 -11.17 -6.39
N LEU A 257 0.53 -10.56 -6.71
CA LEU A 257 0.57 -9.16 -7.15
C LEU A 257 1.76 -8.88 -8.06
N TYR A 258 1.55 -7.93 -8.99
CA TYR A 258 2.65 -7.18 -9.58
C TYR A 258 3.06 -6.08 -8.61
N HIS A 259 4.34 -5.91 -8.38
CA HIS A 259 4.89 -4.90 -7.48
C HIS A 259 6.10 -4.23 -8.12
N THR A 260 6.01 -2.93 -8.36
CA THR A 260 7.05 -2.15 -9.04
C THR A 260 7.65 -1.12 -8.10
N VAL A 261 8.97 -1.12 -7.99
CA VAL A 261 9.75 -0.18 -7.17
C VAL A 261 11.01 0.26 -7.91
N ASN A 262 11.55 1.43 -7.58
CA ASN A 262 12.87 1.83 -8.06
C ASN A 262 14.00 1.36 -7.13
N GLY A 263 15.25 1.51 -7.59
CA GLY A 263 16.41 1.03 -6.85
C GLY A 263 16.53 1.63 -5.45
N LEU A 264 16.27 2.92 -5.28
CA LEU A 264 16.29 3.55 -3.97
C LEU A 264 15.21 2.97 -3.04
N THR A 265 14.00 2.73 -3.56
CA THR A 265 12.92 2.13 -2.77
C THR A 265 13.26 0.70 -2.37
N LEU A 266 13.91 -0.07 -3.24
CA LEU A 266 14.35 -1.42 -2.90
C LEU A 266 15.44 -1.41 -1.81
N LEU A 267 16.37 -0.45 -1.83
CA LEU A 267 17.34 -0.26 -0.74
C LEU A 267 16.66 0.09 0.58
N ARG A 268 15.64 0.97 0.54
CA ARG A 268 14.81 1.29 1.73
C ARG A 268 14.08 0.05 2.25
N TYR A 269 13.50 -0.76 1.37
CA TYR A 269 12.88 -2.04 1.75
C TYR A 269 13.87 -2.96 2.46
N TYR A 270 15.05 -3.09 1.89
CA TYR A 270 16.11 -3.94 2.44
C TYR A 270 16.47 -3.55 3.87
N VAL A 271 16.54 -2.25 4.14
CA VAL A 271 16.81 -1.75 5.48
C VAL A 271 15.59 -1.91 6.40
N LEU A 272 14.41 -1.46 5.97
CA LEU A 272 13.21 -1.45 6.80
C LEU A 272 12.69 -2.86 7.13
N ALA A 273 12.82 -3.82 6.21
CA ALA A 273 12.47 -5.22 6.45
C ALA A 273 13.28 -5.87 7.58
N ASN A 274 14.37 -5.23 8.00
CA ASN A 274 15.21 -5.70 9.11
C ASN A 274 15.04 -4.91 10.40
N GLN A 275 14.10 -3.97 10.42
CA GLN A 275 13.74 -3.25 11.63
C GLN A 275 12.84 -4.12 12.55
N PRO A 276 12.76 -3.79 13.84
CA PRO A 276 11.97 -4.54 14.80
C PRO A 276 10.49 -4.66 14.49
N ASP A 277 9.92 -3.69 13.82
CA ASP A 277 8.49 -3.59 13.48
C ASP A 277 8.11 -4.32 12.19
N ALA A 278 9.08 -4.82 11.43
CA ALA A 278 8.80 -5.54 10.18
C ALA A 278 8.44 -7.01 10.45
N PRO A 279 7.31 -7.52 9.89
CA PRO A 279 6.97 -8.94 9.97
C PRO A 279 8.06 -9.85 9.38
N THR A 280 8.21 -11.04 9.93
CA THR A 280 9.16 -12.05 9.43
C THR A 280 8.93 -12.41 7.96
N GLU A 281 7.66 -12.48 7.54
CA GLU A 281 7.30 -12.69 6.13
C GLU A 281 7.84 -11.58 5.23
N VAL A 282 7.72 -10.32 5.65
CA VAL A 282 8.24 -9.17 4.89
C VAL A 282 9.75 -9.28 4.71
N ARG A 283 10.46 -9.63 5.77
CA ARG A 283 11.91 -9.88 5.71
C ARG A 283 12.24 -10.97 4.69
N TYR A 284 11.53 -12.08 4.74
CA TYR A 284 11.71 -13.19 3.80
C TYR A 284 11.51 -12.73 2.35
N VAL A 285 10.39 -12.04 2.05
CA VAL A 285 10.07 -11.61 0.68
C VAL A 285 11.06 -10.56 0.18
N VAL A 286 11.39 -9.55 0.99
CA VAL A 286 12.31 -8.49 0.59
C VAL A 286 13.71 -9.03 0.31
N ASN A 287 14.18 -10.00 1.11
CA ASN A 287 15.46 -10.65 0.86
C ASN A 287 15.49 -11.34 -0.51
N ARG A 288 14.42 -12.06 -0.84
CA ARG A 288 14.27 -12.68 -2.18
C ARG A 288 14.23 -11.63 -3.30
N MET A 289 13.58 -10.47 -3.07
CA MET A 289 13.59 -9.37 -4.05
C MET A 289 15.02 -8.85 -4.30
N VAL A 290 15.79 -8.65 -3.23
CA VAL A 290 17.19 -8.20 -3.34
C VAL A 290 18.08 -9.26 -3.99
N GLU A 291 17.91 -10.54 -3.64
CA GLU A 291 18.60 -11.67 -4.25
C GLU A 291 18.39 -11.72 -5.78
N GLU A 292 17.14 -11.57 -6.24
CA GLU A 292 16.82 -11.51 -7.67
C GLU A 292 17.55 -10.36 -8.39
N VAL A 293 17.67 -9.18 -7.73
CA VAL A 293 18.40 -8.05 -8.32
C VAL A 293 19.90 -8.29 -8.30
N LEU A 294 20.45 -8.87 -7.24
CA LEU A 294 21.89 -9.22 -7.16
C LEU A 294 22.29 -10.27 -8.21
N ALA A 295 21.37 -11.18 -8.55
CA ALA A 295 21.59 -12.13 -9.65
C ALA A 295 21.67 -11.45 -11.04
N LEU A 296 21.13 -10.22 -11.18
CA LEU A 296 21.28 -9.40 -12.38
C LEU A 296 22.51 -8.50 -12.34
N ASP A 297 22.71 -7.85 -11.21
CA ASP A 297 23.78 -6.86 -10.98
C ASP A 297 24.42 -7.08 -9.61
N PRO A 298 25.52 -7.81 -9.53
CA PRO A 298 26.21 -8.09 -8.27
C PRO A 298 26.67 -6.84 -7.52
N TYR A 299 26.72 -5.69 -8.20
CA TYR A 299 27.17 -4.43 -7.60
C TYR A 299 26.02 -3.56 -7.07
N PHE A 300 24.80 -4.06 -7.08
CA PHE A 300 23.63 -3.29 -6.58
C PHE A 300 23.78 -2.84 -5.11
N LEU A 301 24.42 -3.63 -4.26
CA LEU A 301 24.74 -3.28 -2.86
C LEU A 301 26.17 -2.73 -2.69
N GLY A 302 26.80 -2.30 -3.78
CA GLY A 302 28.16 -1.76 -3.81
C GLY A 302 29.15 -2.72 -4.47
N ALA A 303 30.20 -2.15 -5.06
CA ALA A 303 31.26 -2.92 -5.72
C ALA A 303 32.25 -3.51 -4.70
N PRO A 304 33.01 -4.56 -5.08
CA PRO A 304 34.10 -5.09 -4.25
C PRO A 304 35.08 -3.97 -3.83
N GLY A 305 35.35 -3.88 -2.54
CA GLY A 305 36.14 -2.80 -1.95
C GLY A 305 35.37 -1.50 -1.64
N TYR A 306 34.16 -1.34 -2.17
CA TYR A 306 33.29 -0.17 -2.00
C TYR A 306 31.83 -0.59 -1.73
N PRO A 307 31.55 -1.34 -0.64
CA PRO A 307 30.19 -1.69 -0.28
C PRO A 307 29.40 -0.46 0.14
N LEU A 308 28.08 -0.47 -0.04
CA LEU A 308 27.22 0.56 0.54
C LEU A 308 27.29 0.47 2.07
N ASP A 309 27.42 1.60 2.74
CA ASP A 309 27.35 1.64 4.20
C ASP A 309 25.91 1.67 4.67
N LEU A 310 25.34 0.47 4.85
CA LEU A 310 23.98 0.29 5.36
C LEU A 310 23.92 0.30 6.89
N ARG A 311 25.06 0.41 7.60
CA ARG A 311 25.13 0.39 9.07
C ARG A 311 24.48 1.61 9.72
N MET A 312 24.45 2.76 9.04
CA MET A 312 23.73 3.94 9.52
C MET A 312 22.23 3.68 9.76
N LEU A 313 21.73 2.59 9.21
CA LEU A 313 20.36 2.15 9.31
C LEU A 313 20.29 0.81 10.07
N GLY A 314 21.35 0.48 10.80
CA GLY A 314 21.48 -0.77 11.54
C GLY A 314 20.45 -0.88 12.66
N ALA A 315 20.04 -2.12 12.94
CA ALA A 315 18.95 -2.46 13.83
C ALA A 315 19.04 -1.87 15.24
N GLY A 316 20.25 -1.64 15.77
CA GLY A 316 20.45 -1.09 17.13
C GLY A 316 20.21 0.42 17.27
N ASP A 317 20.31 1.16 16.18
CA ASP A 317 20.22 2.62 16.17
C ASP A 317 18.94 3.15 15.53
N ALA A 318 18.12 2.27 14.96
CA ALA A 318 16.85 2.63 14.39
C ALA A 318 15.91 3.25 15.44
N LEU A 319 15.11 4.21 15.03
CA LEU A 319 14.10 4.84 15.88
C LEU A 319 13.15 3.79 16.46
N GLU A 320 12.70 2.88 15.63
CA GLU A 320 11.79 1.79 15.97
C GLU A 320 12.44 0.86 17.01
N ALA A 321 13.74 0.54 16.89
CA ALA A 321 14.45 -0.28 17.87
C ALA A 321 14.51 0.36 19.26
N ARG A 322 14.58 1.69 19.34
CA ARG A 322 14.57 2.42 20.62
C ARG A 322 13.18 2.54 21.21
N ALA A 323 12.18 2.78 20.35
CA ALA A 323 10.79 2.97 20.75
C ALA A 323 10.08 1.62 21.07
N LEU A 324 10.50 0.54 20.41
CA LEU A 324 9.83 -0.75 20.37
C LEU A 324 10.77 -1.89 20.79
N ALA A 325 11.72 -1.62 21.70
CA ALA A 325 12.88 -2.48 21.99
C ALA A 325 12.56 -3.96 22.17
N ASP A 326 11.35 -4.30 22.64
CA ASP A 326 10.93 -5.66 22.95
C ASP A 326 9.59 -6.06 22.31
N TRP A 327 9.21 -5.42 21.21
CA TRP A 327 7.88 -5.62 20.62
C TRP A 327 7.56 -7.09 20.24
N ARG A 328 8.57 -7.92 19.99
CA ARG A 328 8.40 -9.34 19.67
C ARG A 328 8.17 -10.22 20.89
N THR A 329 8.80 -9.88 21.99
CA THR A 329 8.83 -10.69 23.21
C THR A 329 8.05 -10.05 24.36
N ASN A 330 8.00 -8.73 24.36
CA ASN A 330 7.35 -7.96 25.41
C ASN A 330 6.66 -6.78 24.74
N LEU A 331 5.39 -6.90 24.47
CA LEU A 331 4.58 -5.74 24.12
C LEU A 331 4.82 -4.72 25.23
N ALA A 332 5.40 -3.58 24.89
CA ALA A 332 5.74 -2.54 25.86
C ALA A 332 4.49 -2.03 26.63
N GLN A 333 3.31 -2.47 26.20
CA GLN A 333 2.03 -2.08 26.78
C GLN A 333 1.30 -3.29 27.37
N THR A 334 0.72 -3.07 28.53
CA THR A 334 -0.20 -4.03 29.14
C THR A 334 -1.52 -4.06 28.35
N ALA A 335 -2.34 -5.09 28.58
CA ALA A 335 -3.66 -5.16 27.99
C ALA A 335 -4.55 -3.98 28.41
N GLU A 336 -4.38 -3.47 29.64
CA GLU A 336 -5.10 -2.30 30.16
C GLU A 336 -4.67 -1.02 29.44
N GLU A 337 -3.37 -0.84 29.16
CA GLU A 337 -2.87 0.34 28.42
C GLU A 337 -3.36 0.33 26.97
N THR A 338 -3.37 -0.83 26.32
CA THR A 338 -3.93 -0.99 24.96
C THR A 338 -5.43 -0.65 24.95
N GLU A 339 -6.18 -1.14 25.93
CA GLU A 339 -7.61 -0.84 26.07
C GLU A 339 -7.85 0.64 26.30
N ALA A 340 -7.10 1.26 27.21
CA ALA A 340 -7.19 2.69 27.51
C ALA A 340 -6.85 3.55 26.28
N PHE A 341 -5.83 3.15 25.50
CA PHE A 341 -5.50 3.82 24.24
C PHE A 341 -6.66 3.74 23.25
N CYS A 342 -7.23 2.56 23.02
CA CYS A 342 -8.34 2.39 22.09
C CYS A 342 -9.56 3.20 22.50
N GLN A 343 -9.91 3.18 23.79
CA GLN A 343 -11.05 3.95 24.33
C GLN A 343 -10.84 5.46 24.16
N ARG A 344 -9.65 5.97 24.48
CA ARG A 344 -9.32 7.38 24.28
C ARG A 344 -9.41 7.78 22.82
N PHE A 345 -8.76 7.01 21.92
CA PHE A 345 -8.76 7.29 20.49
C PHE A 345 -10.18 7.32 19.92
N ASP A 346 -11.01 6.35 20.31
CA ASP A 346 -12.40 6.24 19.86
C ASP A 346 -13.27 7.40 20.41
N ALA A 347 -13.04 7.81 21.66
CA ALA A 347 -13.74 8.94 22.25
C ALA A 347 -13.37 10.28 21.58
N GLU A 348 -12.13 10.43 21.12
CA GLU A 348 -11.67 11.62 20.42
C GLU A 348 -12.35 11.82 19.05
N LEU A 349 -12.91 10.77 18.43
CA LEU A 349 -13.70 10.90 17.19
C LEU A 349 -14.99 11.71 17.41
N GLY A 350 -15.50 11.76 18.65
CA GLY A 350 -16.70 12.52 19.01
C GLY A 350 -17.96 11.94 18.36
N GLU A 351 -18.62 12.76 17.54
CA GLU A 351 -19.84 12.37 16.80
C GLU A 351 -19.57 11.57 15.53
N TRP A 352 -18.30 11.50 15.10
CA TRP A 352 -17.90 10.82 13.87
C TRP A 352 -17.62 9.34 14.11
N GLU A 353 -18.07 8.49 13.20
CA GLU A 353 -17.90 7.05 13.36
C GLU A 353 -16.50 6.58 12.88
N ASN A 354 -16.08 7.07 11.72
CA ASN A 354 -14.88 6.56 11.01
C ASN A 354 -13.74 7.56 10.90
N SER A 355 -14.06 8.86 10.80
CA SER A 355 -13.07 9.88 10.45
C SER A 355 -13.38 11.23 11.05
N ARG A 356 -12.38 11.85 11.68
CA ARG A 356 -12.45 13.20 12.25
C ARG A 356 -11.36 14.08 11.67
N LEU A 357 -11.72 15.27 11.18
CA LEU A 357 -10.77 16.32 10.78
C LEU A 357 -10.12 16.92 12.02
N VAL A 358 -8.83 16.71 12.21
CA VAL A 358 -8.10 17.19 13.40
C VAL A 358 -7.20 18.38 13.12
N SER A 359 -6.84 18.60 11.84
CA SER A 359 -6.04 19.76 11.45
C SER A 359 -6.32 20.16 10.01
N SER A 360 -6.41 21.47 9.81
CA SER A 360 -6.46 22.11 8.51
C SER A 360 -5.86 23.52 8.62
N ASN A 361 -5.51 24.14 7.47
CA ASN A 361 -5.11 25.53 7.46
C ASN A 361 -6.35 26.43 7.36
N PRO A 362 -6.68 27.25 8.39
CA PRO A 362 -7.86 28.14 8.34
C PRO A 362 -7.82 29.13 7.16
N ASP A 363 -6.63 29.54 6.73
CA ASP A 363 -6.42 30.43 5.58
C ASP A 363 -6.34 29.67 4.23
N GLY A 364 -6.69 28.38 4.19
CA GLY A 364 -6.49 27.53 3.03
C GLY A 364 -7.14 28.06 1.75
N GLU A 365 -8.37 28.55 1.82
CA GLU A 365 -9.07 29.13 0.66
C GLU A 365 -8.36 30.38 0.14
N ARG A 366 -8.03 31.31 1.04
CA ARG A 366 -7.30 32.52 0.68
C ARG A 366 -5.93 32.21 0.09
N LEU A 367 -5.17 31.29 0.69
CA LEU A 367 -3.86 30.89 0.20
C LEU A 367 -3.92 30.23 -1.19
N MET A 368 -4.90 29.36 -1.40
CA MET A 368 -5.12 28.73 -2.71
C MET A 368 -5.49 29.79 -3.76
N ALA A 369 -6.35 30.76 -3.44
CA ALA A 369 -6.72 31.85 -4.33
C ALA A 369 -5.52 32.70 -4.72
N GLU A 370 -4.63 33.04 -3.76
CA GLU A 370 -3.36 33.73 -4.04
C GLU A 370 -2.44 32.90 -4.93
N ALA A 371 -2.37 31.59 -4.70
CA ALA A 371 -1.57 30.71 -5.56
C ALA A 371 -2.11 30.69 -7.01
N VAL A 372 -3.44 30.66 -7.20
CA VAL A 372 -4.06 30.78 -8.54
C VAL A 372 -3.68 32.10 -9.21
N ARG A 373 -3.86 33.22 -8.51
CA ARG A 373 -3.47 34.54 -9.01
C ARG A 373 -1.98 34.61 -9.37
N THR A 374 -1.13 34.03 -8.53
CA THR A 374 0.31 33.96 -8.78
C THR A 374 0.61 33.21 -10.09
N VAL A 375 -0.06 32.08 -10.33
CA VAL A 375 0.15 31.31 -11.57
C VAL A 375 -0.18 32.10 -12.83
N ILE A 376 -1.23 32.92 -12.79
CA ILE A 376 -1.73 33.66 -13.98
C ILE A 376 -1.29 35.12 -14.03
N GLY A 377 -0.60 35.63 -12.99
CA GLY A 377 -0.17 37.01 -12.91
C GLY A 377 -1.31 38.01 -12.65
N ALA A 378 -2.39 37.59 -11.98
CA ALA A 378 -3.51 38.45 -11.63
C ALA A 378 -3.36 39.10 -10.25
N THR A 379 -4.03 40.23 -10.04
CA THR A 379 -4.12 40.89 -8.74
C THR A 379 -5.45 40.57 -8.06
N PRO A 380 -5.56 40.74 -6.72
CA PRO A 380 -6.84 40.58 -6.02
C PRO A 380 -7.96 41.49 -6.55
N GLY A 381 -7.63 42.69 -7.07
CA GLY A 381 -8.60 43.59 -7.70
C GLY A 381 -9.10 43.13 -9.05
N ALA A 382 -8.33 42.31 -9.75
CA ALA A 382 -8.71 41.72 -11.05
C ALA A 382 -9.43 40.39 -10.94
N MET A 383 -9.21 39.64 -9.86
CA MET A 383 -9.80 38.32 -9.62
C MET A 383 -10.03 38.12 -8.14
N SER A 384 -11.30 37.95 -7.73
CA SER A 384 -11.68 37.65 -6.36
C SER A 384 -11.17 36.26 -5.89
N ASP A 385 -11.19 35.98 -4.60
CA ASP A 385 -10.87 34.64 -4.07
C ASP A 385 -11.84 33.59 -4.63
N GLU A 386 -13.13 33.92 -4.67
CA GLU A 386 -14.15 33.02 -5.20
C GLU A 386 -13.94 32.70 -6.68
N ASP A 387 -13.62 33.70 -7.52
CA ASP A 387 -13.30 33.47 -8.94
C ASP A 387 -12.03 32.66 -9.13
N ALA A 388 -11.00 32.93 -8.33
CA ALA A 388 -9.75 32.20 -8.37
C ALA A 388 -9.96 30.70 -8.05
N LEU A 389 -10.69 30.41 -6.97
CA LEU A 389 -11.02 29.02 -6.59
C LEU A 389 -11.90 28.34 -7.64
N ALA A 390 -12.89 29.07 -8.19
CA ALA A 390 -13.78 28.54 -9.22
C ALA A 390 -13.02 28.17 -10.52
N GLN A 391 -11.93 28.88 -10.88
CA GLN A 391 -11.10 28.49 -12.04
C GLN A 391 -10.56 27.07 -11.93
N VAL A 392 -10.31 26.58 -10.71
CA VAL A 392 -9.71 25.26 -10.46
C VAL A 392 -10.77 24.24 -10.09
N LEU A 393 -11.75 24.60 -9.27
CA LEU A 393 -12.66 23.65 -8.60
C LEU A 393 -14.03 23.53 -9.30
N ASP A 394 -14.44 24.53 -10.11
CA ASP A 394 -15.70 24.46 -10.84
C ASP A 394 -15.54 23.61 -12.12
N GLY A 395 -16.26 22.50 -12.22
CA GLY A 395 -16.25 21.63 -13.39
C GLY A 395 -16.67 22.35 -14.69
N ALA A 396 -17.50 23.38 -14.61
CA ALA A 396 -17.90 24.16 -15.79
C ALA A 396 -16.75 25.02 -16.34
N ARG A 397 -15.82 25.44 -15.49
CA ARG A 397 -14.63 26.22 -15.86
C ARG A 397 -13.41 25.34 -16.09
N ASN A 398 -13.31 24.24 -15.36
CA ASN A 398 -12.18 23.31 -15.39
C ASN A 398 -12.61 21.91 -15.87
N PRO A 399 -12.57 21.65 -17.20
CA PRO A 399 -12.97 20.35 -17.74
C PRO A 399 -12.06 19.20 -17.30
N TYR A 400 -10.85 19.46 -16.77
CA TYR A 400 -9.94 18.43 -16.27
C TYR A 400 -10.55 17.61 -15.14
N LEU A 401 -11.45 18.19 -14.35
CA LEU A 401 -12.14 17.50 -13.26
C LEU A 401 -13.05 16.35 -13.74
N GLY A 402 -13.46 16.38 -15.01
CA GLY A 402 -14.20 15.29 -15.66
C GLY A 402 -13.35 14.12 -16.13
N HIS A 403 -12.01 14.20 -16.09
CA HIS A 403 -11.13 13.14 -16.56
C HIS A 403 -11.04 11.98 -15.56
N ALA A 404 -11.34 10.76 -16.02
CA ALA A 404 -11.38 9.57 -15.18
C ALA A 404 -10.01 9.22 -14.54
N LEU A 405 -8.90 9.47 -15.24
CA LEU A 405 -7.53 9.23 -14.76
C LEU A 405 -6.87 10.46 -14.16
N PHE A 406 -7.59 11.59 -14.11
CA PHE A 406 -7.05 12.83 -13.56
C PHE A 406 -5.71 13.24 -14.19
N LEU A 407 -5.63 13.13 -15.52
CA LEU A 407 -4.38 13.29 -16.28
C LEU A 407 -3.72 14.67 -16.11
N ALA A 408 -4.52 15.69 -15.84
CA ALA A 408 -4.05 17.06 -15.68
C ALA A 408 -3.70 17.46 -14.24
N MET A 409 -3.60 16.50 -13.32
CA MET A 409 -3.26 16.81 -11.92
C MET A 409 -1.93 17.58 -11.76
N ASN A 410 -1.02 17.43 -12.73
CA ASN A 410 0.26 18.15 -12.76
C ASN A 410 0.19 19.53 -13.45
N SER A 411 -0.99 19.99 -13.87
CA SER A 411 -1.12 21.35 -14.43
C SER A 411 -0.82 22.38 -13.34
N LYS A 412 -0.28 23.53 -13.75
CA LYS A 412 0.11 24.61 -12.82
C LYS A 412 -1.06 25.07 -11.94
N LEU A 413 -2.27 25.17 -12.51
CA LEU A 413 -3.45 25.56 -11.77
C LEU A 413 -3.93 24.46 -10.82
N MET A 414 -3.94 23.19 -11.25
CA MET A 414 -4.32 22.08 -10.35
C MET A 414 -3.35 21.95 -9.16
N GLN A 415 -2.06 22.24 -9.35
CA GLN A 415 -1.08 22.19 -8.27
C GLN A 415 -1.34 23.22 -7.16
N THR A 416 -2.15 24.26 -7.38
CA THR A 416 -2.55 25.22 -6.33
C THR A 416 -3.35 24.57 -5.21
N MET A 417 -4.03 23.45 -5.47
CA MET A 417 -4.74 22.66 -4.47
C MET A 417 -3.81 22.05 -3.41
N ASN A 418 -2.49 21.99 -3.66
CA ASN A 418 -1.54 21.48 -2.67
C ASN A 418 -1.33 22.42 -1.48
N HIS A 419 -1.78 23.67 -1.56
CA HIS A 419 -1.65 24.64 -0.48
C HIS A 419 -2.74 24.54 0.59
N VAL A 420 -3.67 23.59 0.45
CA VAL A 420 -4.73 23.32 1.43
C VAL A 420 -4.52 21.93 2.05
N PRO A 421 -3.79 21.84 3.16
CA PRO A 421 -3.53 20.57 3.84
C PRO A 421 -4.67 20.18 4.78
N PHE A 422 -4.84 18.86 4.95
CA PHE A 422 -5.75 18.24 5.91
C PHE A 422 -5.04 17.10 6.66
N THR A 423 -5.41 16.92 7.93
CA THR A 423 -5.08 15.71 8.70
C THR A 423 -6.36 15.18 9.34
N PHE A 424 -6.61 13.89 9.11
CA PHE A 424 -7.74 13.17 9.69
C PHE A 424 -7.24 12.12 10.67
N GLN A 425 -7.96 11.97 11.78
CA GLN A 425 -7.89 10.84 12.68
C GLN A 425 -8.91 9.81 12.20
N LYS A 426 -8.47 8.55 11.97
CA LYS A 426 -9.31 7.52 11.35
C LYS A 426 -9.40 6.26 12.20
N ARG A 427 -10.61 5.67 12.24
CA ARG A 427 -10.90 4.37 12.83
C ARG A 427 -11.73 3.55 11.84
N ILE A 428 -11.09 2.75 11.03
CA ILE A 428 -11.69 2.00 9.92
C ILE A 428 -11.31 0.53 10.00
N SER A 429 -11.94 -0.32 9.18
CA SER A 429 -11.52 -1.73 9.08
C SER A 429 -10.26 -1.92 8.24
N GLY A 430 -9.54 -3.03 8.47
CA GLY A 430 -8.46 -3.47 7.58
C GLY A 430 -8.95 -3.68 6.14
N ALA A 431 -10.23 -4.07 5.95
CA ALA A 431 -10.84 -4.18 4.62
C ALA A 431 -10.97 -2.84 3.90
N GLU A 432 -11.30 -1.78 4.63
CA GLU A 432 -11.35 -0.43 4.09
C GLU A 432 -9.95 0.11 3.86
N ASP A 433 -9.05 0.00 4.85
CA ASP A 433 -7.71 0.59 4.75
C ASP A 433 -6.89 -0.02 3.61
N ALA A 434 -7.07 -1.31 3.30
CA ALA A 434 -6.48 -1.91 2.10
C ALA A 434 -6.92 -1.24 0.78
N GLN A 435 -8.08 -0.57 0.76
CA GLN A 435 -8.52 0.25 -0.37
C GLN A 435 -8.09 1.71 -0.23
N ASN A 436 -7.96 2.19 1.00
CA ASN A 436 -7.49 3.52 1.35
C ASN A 436 -6.04 3.71 0.90
N GLN A 437 -5.16 2.75 1.18
CA GLN A 437 -3.75 2.73 0.77
C GLN A 437 -3.54 2.80 -0.77
N ARG A 438 -4.58 2.51 -1.58
CA ARG A 438 -4.51 2.72 -3.03
C ARG A 438 -4.41 4.20 -3.42
N HIS A 439 -4.76 5.12 -2.51
CA HIS A 439 -4.61 6.57 -2.68
C HIS A 439 -3.28 7.04 -2.10
N ARG A 440 -2.19 6.72 -2.78
CA ARG A 440 -0.81 6.93 -2.34
C ARG A 440 -0.42 8.39 -2.06
N GLY A 441 -1.27 9.34 -2.40
CA GLY A 441 -1.07 10.76 -2.11
C GLY A 441 -1.55 11.19 -0.72
N THR A 442 -2.35 10.36 -0.03
CA THR A 442 -2.75 10.57 1.36
C THR A 442 -1.96 9.62 2.24
N LEU A 443 -1.03 10.16 3.03
CA LEU A 443 -0.06 9.39 3.81
C LEU A 443 -0.60 9.09 5.20
N SER A 444 -0.49 7.84 5.63
CA SER A 444 -0.93 7.41 6.96
C SER A 444 0.25 7.02 7.85
N SER A 445 0.10 7.28 9.15
CA SER A 445 0.92 6.68 10.20
C SER A 445 0.29 5.35 10.59
N GLY A 446 0.57 4.31 9.79
CA GLY A 446 0.00 2.98 10.00
C GLY A 446 0.32 2.42 11.38
N PRO A 447 -0.64 1.76 12.07
CA PRO A 447 -0.41 1.23 13.40
C PRO A 447 0.47 -0.02 13.38
N LEU A 448 1.26 -0.20 14.43
CA LEU A 448 1.89 -1.46 14.76
C LEU A 448 0.82 -2.38 15.37
N LEU A 449 0.28 -3.32 14.60
CA LEU A 449 -0.87 -4.13 15.03
C LEU A 449 -0.61 -4.95 16.28
N THR A 450 0.63 -5.38 16.52
CA THR A 450 1.00 -6.09 17.75
C THR A 450 0.77 -5.25 19.01
N ALA A 451 0.90 -3.93 18.93
CA ALA A 451 0.63 -3.00 20.02
C ALA A 451 -0.88 -2.65 20.17
N HIS A 452 -1.72 -3.14 19.27
CA HIS A 452 -3.17 -2.89 19.26
C HIS A 452 -4.00 -4.15 19.49
N LEU A 453 -3.36 -5.27 19.91
CA LEU A 453 -4.05 -6.52 20.14
C LEU A 453 -4.90 -6.48 21.41
N ARG A 454 -6.22 -6.51 21.24
CA ARG A 454 -7.19 -6.57 22.35
C ARG A 454 -7.62 -8.00 22.62
N ARG A 455 -7.95 -8.29 23.88
CA ARG A 455 -8.51 -9.59 24.30
C ARG A 455 -9.95 -9.76 23.81
N GLU A 456 -10.74 -8.68 23.80
CA GLU A 456 -12.10 -8.68 23.23
C GLU A 456 -12.08 -8.32 21.74
N PRO A 457 -13.05 -8.82 20.96
CA PRO A 457 -13.18 -8.49 19.56
C PRO A 457 -13.26 -6.99 19.29
N ASP A 458 -12.39 -6.50 18.44
CA ASP A 458 -12.32 -5.10 18.02
C ASP A 458 -12.50 -5.02 16.49
N VAL A 459 -13.74 -4.98 16.05
CA VAL A 459 -14.12 -5.14 14.64
C VAL A 459 -15.19 -4.14 14.21
N ILE A 460 -15.23 -3.86 12.91
CA ILE A 460 -16.32 -3.15 12.24
C ILE A 460 -17.35 -4.17 11.76
N VAL A 461 -18.61 -3.95 12.06
CA VAL A 461 -19.72 -4.77 11.54
C VAL A 461 -20.27 -4.11 10.28
N PRO A 462 -20.13 -4.72 9.10
CA PRO A 462 -20.65 -4.15 7.86
C PRO A 462 -22.15 -3.91 7.91
N TRP A 463 -22.61 -2.79 7.32
CA TRP A 463 -24.02 -2.40 7.30
C TRP A 463 -24.98 -3.51 6.83
N ALA A 464 -24.60 -4.28 5.79
CA ALA A 464 -25.47 -5.36 5.31
C ALA A 464 -25.60 -6.53 6.31
N ILE A 465 -24.56 -6.78 7.10
CA ILE A 465 -24.57 -7.76 8.20
C ILE A 465 -25.41 -7.22 9.36
N ALA A 466 -25.23 -5.97 9.74
CA ALA A 466 -25.94 -5.34 10.87
C ALA A 466 -27.47 -5.35 10.69
N ARG A 467 -27.97 -5.24 9.45
CA ARG A 467 -29.41 -5.22 9.14
C ARG A 467 -30.06 -6.61 9.00
N ASN A 468 -29.26 -7.68 8.95
CA ASN A 468 -29.75 -9.05 8.80
C ASN A 468 -29.40 -9.84 10.07
N PRO A 469 -30.41 -10.22 10.91
CA PRO A 469 -30.15 -10.90 12.18
C PRO A 469 -29.44 -12.24 12.05
N GLU A 470 -29.70 -13.01 10.99
CA GLU A 470 -29.04 -14.30 10.73
C GLU A 470 -27.57 -14.07 10.34
N ALA A 471 -27.30 -13.14 9.44
CA ALA A 471 -25.95 -12.76 9.06
C ALA A 471 -25.17 -12.20 10.27
N ARG A 472 -25.83 -11.41 11.13
CA ARG A 472 -25.24 -10.89 12.34
C ARG A 472 -24.84 -11.98 13.31
N ALA A 473 -25.71 -12.96 13.54
CA ALA A 473 -25.42 -14.10 14.42
C ALA A 473 -24.24 -14.94 13.90
N GLU A 474 -24.20 -15.23 12.60
CA GLU A 474 -23.10 -15.98 11.97
C GLU A 474 -21.78 -15.18 12.04
N TYR A 475 -21.84 -13.87 11.78
CA TYR A 475 -20.68 -12.99 11.87
C TYR A 475 -20.12 -12.98 13.29
N ASP A 476 -20.95 -12.73 14.30
CA ASP A 476 -20.52 -12.65 15.69
C ASP A 476 -19.92 -13.99 16.18
N ALA A 477 -20.53 -15.13 15.80
CA ALA A 477 -20.01 -16.45 16.12
C ALA A 477 -18.65 -16.72 15.46
N THR A 478 -18.49 -16.32 14.20
CA THR A 478 -17.22 -16.47 13.47
C THR A 478 -16.13 -15.60 14.09
N ILE A 479 -16.41 -14.33 14.35
CA ILE A 479 -15.48 -13.39 14.97
C ILE A 479 -15.07 -13.86 16.36
N ARG A 480 -16.01 -14.34 17.19
CA ARG A 480 -15.70 -14.87 18.53
C ARG A 480 -14.74 -16.04 18.43
N ALA A 481 -15.00 -17.02 17.58
CA ALA A 481 -14.14 -18.19 17.40
C ALA A 481 -12.73 -17.82 16.95
N ILE A 482 -12.59 -16.85 16.01
CA ILE A 482 -11.28 -16.33 15.59
C ILE A 482 -10.54 -15.66 16.75
N TRP A 483 -11.24 -14.85 17.55
CA TRP A 483 -10.64 -14.14 18.69
C TRP A 483 -10.23 -15.07 19.81
N ASP A 484 -11.04 -16.08 20.12
CA ASP A 484 -10.72 -17.11 21.11
C ASP A 484 -9.47 -17.90 20.69
N ALA A 485 -9.37 -18.28 19.41
CA ALA A 485 -8.19 -18.94 18.86
C ALA A 485 -6.94 -18.04 18.94
N LYS A 486 -7.06 -16.76 18.51
CA LYS A 486 -5.97 -15.79 18.64
C LYS A 486 -5.49 -15.66 20.09
N ASN A 487 -6.41 -15.54 21.05
CA ASN A 487 -6.08 -15.45 22.46
C ASN A 487 -5.41 -16.73 22.96
N ALA A 488 -5.91 -17.92 22.55
CA ALA A 488 -5.33 -19.20 22.90
C ALA A 488 -3.88 -19.36 22.39
N LEU A 489 -3.57 -18.84 21.20
CA LEU A 489 -2.20 -18.81 20.69
C LEU A 489 -1.29 -17.94 21.58
N LEU A 490 -1.74 -16.74 21.93
CA LEU A 490 -0.99 -15.83 22.81
C LEU A 490 -0.78 -16.44 24.20
N ASP A 491 -1.79 -17.10 24.76
CA ASP A 491 -1.73 -17.76 26.06
C ASP A 491 -0.77 -18.98 26.07
N GLN A 492 -0.51 -19.58 24.92
CA GLN A 492 0.51 -20.62 24.73
C GLN A 492 1.92 -20.06 24.47
N GLY A 493 2.10 -18.73 24.50
CA GLY A 493 3.38 -18.09 24.26
C GLY A 493 3.78 -17.99 22.77
N VAL A 494 2.83 -18.21 21.85
CA VAL A 494 3.06 -17.93 20.43
C VAL A 494 3.31 -16.43 20.25
N SER A 495 4.31 -16.08 19.44
CA SER A 495 4.61 -14.68 19.14
C SER A 495 3.37 -13.93 18.64
N PRO A 496 3.10 -12.72 19.17
CA PRO A 496 2.00 -11.88 18.68
C PRO A 496 1.98 -11.70 17.17
N GLU A 497 3.14 -11.67 16.53
CA GLU A 497 3.27 -11.62 15.07
C GLU A 497 2.45 -12.72 14.37
N TRP A 498 2.55 -13.97 14.84
CA TRP A 498 1.82 -15.08 14.22
C TRP A 498 0.33 -15.08 14.55
N ALA A 499 -0.04 -14.56 15.70
CA ALA A 499 -1.45 -14.38 16.06
C ALA A 499 -2.17 -13.33 15.18
N LEU A 500 -1.43 -12.33 14.66
CA LEU A 500 -1.98 -11.32 13.74
C LEU A 500 -2.55 -11.93 12.44
N TYR A 501 -2.01 -13.05 11.98
CA TYR A 501 -2.49 -13.70 10.76
C TYR A 501 -3.94 -14.15 10.86
N LEU A 502 -4.44 -14.42 12.07
CA LEU A 502 -5.84 -14.78 12.32
C LEU A 502 -6.77 -13.56 12.31
N LEU A 503 -6.27 -12.32 12.47
CA LEU A 503 -7.14 -11.15 12.50
C LEU A 503 -7.98 -11.09 11.22
N PRO A 504 -9.31 -10.92 11.35
CA PRO A 504 -10.20 -10.81 10.20
C PRO A 504 -10.03 -9.44 9.52
N ASN A 505 -10.38 -9.34 8.25
CA ASN A 505 -10.39 -8.06 7.52
C ASN A 505 -11.25 -6.97 8.19
N SER A 506 -12.18 -7.35 9.06
CA SER A 506 -12.99 -6.42 9.86
C SER A 506 -12.29 -5.82 11.07
N HIS A 507 -11.06 -6.27 11.43
CA HIS A 507 -10.34 -5.69 12.56
C HIS A 507 -10.19 -4.18 12.40
N ARG A 508 -10.35 -3.44 13.51
CA ARG A 508 -10.20 -1.98 13.50
C ARG A 508 -8.74 -1.58 13.46
N VAL A 509 -8.46 -0.60 12.62
CA VAL A 509 -7.19 0.11 12.58
C VAL A 509 -7.41 1.58 12.92
N ARG A 510 -6.49 2.13 13.73
CA ARG A 510 -6.54 3.50 14.24
C ARG A 510 -5.25 4.21 13.86
N PHE A 511 -5.37 5.32 13.12
CA PHE A 511 -4.21 6.06 12.61
C PHE A 511 -4.55 7.50 12.25
N TYR A 512 -3.52 8.28 11.98
CA TYR A 512 -3.64 9.60 11.38
C TYR A 512 -3.28 9.54 9.91
N GLU A 513 -4.07 10.23 9.08
CA GLU A 513 -3.85 10.33 7.65
C GLU A 513 -3.76 11.80 7.25
N SER A 514 -2.72 12.17 6.48
CA SER A 514 -2.49 13.53 6.02
C SER A 514 -2.36 13.60 4.51
N GLY A 515 -2.81 14.72 3.94
CA GLY A 515 -2.68 14.99 2.52
C GLY A 515 -3.10 16.42 2.21
N THR A 516 -3.08 16.76 0.93
CA THR A 516 -3.53 18.07 0.44
C THR A 516 -4.89 17.95 -0.26
N LEU A 517 -5.55 19.08 -0.49
CA LEU A 517 -6.80 19.10 -1.26
C LEU A 517 -6.67 18.35 -2.58
N LEU A 518 -5.54 18.48 -3.30
CA LEU A 518 -5.32 17.76 -4.56
C LEU A 518 -5.43 16.25 -4.41
N THR A 519 -4.80 15.69 -3.38
CA THR A 519 -4.77 14.24 -3.16
C THR A 519 -6.08 13.73 -2.58
N TYR A 520 -6.67 14.46 -1.66
CA TYR A 520 -7.98 14.13 -1.09
C TYR A 520 -9.13 14.31 -2.06
N PHE A 521 -9.14 15.37 -2.87
CA PHE A 521 -10.16 15.59 -3.90
C PHE A 521 -10.29 14.37 -4.82
N TRP A 522 -9.17 13.85 -5.31
CA TRP A 522 -9.13 12.66 -6.13
C TRP A 522 -9.62 11.40 -5.40
N LYS A 523 -9.27 11.25 -4.12
CA LYS A 523 -9.72 10.16 -3.26
C LYS A 523 -11.23 10.25 -3.02
N TRP A 524 -11.73 11.39 -2.58
CA TRP A 524 -13.15 11.55 -2.24
C TRP A 524 -14.06 11.33 -3.45
N ILE A 525 -13.74 11.91 -4.60
CA ILE A 525 -14.51 11.69 -5.84
C ILE A 525 -14.64 10.19 -6.11
N LYS A 526 -13.56 9.43 -6.05
CA LYS A 526 -13.58 7.98 -6.30
C LYS A 526 -14.35 7.21 -5.23
N ARG A 527 -14.31 7.64 -3.97
CA ARG A 527 -14.93 6.92 -2.86
C ARG A 527 -16.39 7.30 -2.62
N LEU A 528 -16.82 8.46 -3.03
CA LEU A 528 -18.24 8.82 -3.09
C LEU A 528 -19.02 8.12 -4.21
N CYS A 529 -18.37 7.35 -5.07
CA CYS A 529 -19.05 6.50 -6.06
C CYS A 529 -19.81 5.36 -5.38
N PHE A 530 -21.06 5.10 -5.79
CA PHE A 530 -21.87 4.00 -5.24
C PHE A 530 -21.34 2.60 -5.60
N ASP A 531 -20.38 2.49 -6.51
CA ASP A 531 -19.66 1.24 -6.75
C ASP A 531 -18.48 1.02 -5.78
N ALA A 532 -18.09 2.04 -5.01
CA ALA A 532 -17.13 1.87 -3.92
C ALA A 532 -17.73 0.98 -2.82
N GLN A 533 -16.88 0.31 -2.02
CA GLN A 533 -17.36 -0.40 -0.84
C GLN A 533 -18.05 0.57 0.11
N ARG A 534 -19.09 0.10 0.82
CA ARG A 534 -19.94 0.99 1.59
C ARG A 534 -19.20 1.71 2.71
N GLU A 535 -18.36 1.03 3.46
CA GLU A 535 -17.61 1.62 4.57
C GLU A 535 -16.73 2.78 4.11
N ILE A 536 -15.88 2.60 3.07
CA ILE A 536 -15.02 3.68 2.58
C ILE A 536 -15.81 4.83 1.93
N PHE A 537 -17.03 4.56 1.46
CA PHE A 537 -17.94 5.60 1.01
C PHE A 537 -18.45 6.43 2.21
N GLU A 538 -18.84 5.79 3.31
CA GLU A 538 -19.29 6.44 4.55
C GLU A 538 -18.16 7.28 5.15
N THR A 539 -16.95 6.76 5.22
CA THR A 539 -15.76 7.53 5.63
C THR A 539 -15.51 8.74 4.74
N ALA A 540 -15.65 8.60 3.41
CA ALA A 540 -15.49 9.73 2.49
C ALA A 540 -16.60 10.79 2.66
N LEU A 541 -17.82 10.39 3.01
CA LEU A 541 -18.89 11.33 3.37
C LEU A 541 -18.55 12.13 4.61
N GLU A 542 -18.05 11.48 5.67
CA GLU A 542 -17.62 12.15 6.91
C GLU A 542 -16.47 13.13 6.64
N ASP A 543 -15.45 12.72 5.88
CA ASP A 543 -14.34 13.59 5.48
C ASP A 543 -14.88 14.86 4.79
N VAL A 544 -15.70 14.68 3.73
CA VAL A 544 -16.22 15.79 2.92
C VAL A 544 -17.20 16.67 3.71
N ALA A 545 -18.03 16.10 4.56
CA ALA A 545 -18.95 16.87 5.39
C ALA A 545 -18.21 17.86 6.31
N GLN A 546 -17.11 17.40 6.92
CA GLN A 546 -16.27 18.23 7.79
C GLN A 546 -15.53 19.32 6.99
N VAL A 547 -15.00 18.99 5.82
CA VAL A 547 -14.35 19.97 4.93
C VAL A 547 -15.34 21.04 4.47
N ARG A 548 -16.57 20.65 4.11
CA ARG A 548 -17.64 21.58 3.72
C ARG A 548 -18.02 22.54 4.86
N ALA A 549 -17.96 22.07 6.10
CA ALA A 549 -18.25 22.91 7.27
C ALA A 549 -17.14 23.94 7.55
N VAL A 550 -15.87 23.60 7.27
CA VAL A 550 -14.71 24.47 7.54
C VAL A 550 -14.40 25.39 6.36
N PHE A 551 -14.60 24.94 5.12
CA PHE A 551 -14.22 25.63 3.89
C PHE A 551 -15.46 25.88 3.00
N PRO A 552 -16.16 27.02 3.15
CA PRO A 552 -17.44 27.24 2.48
C PRO A 552 -17.34 27.40 0.97
N ILE A 553 -16.21 27.86 0.41
CA ILE A 553 -16.03 27.97 -1.03
C ILE A 553 -15.59 26.61 -1.62
N ILE A 554 -14.53 26.02 -1.08
CA ILE A 554 -14.04 24.69 -1.52
C ILE A 554 -15.17 23.66 -1.38
N GLY A 555 -15.89 23.68 -0.26
CA GLY A 555 -16.95 22.73 0.05
C GLY A 555 -18.11 22.70 -0.95
N ARG A 556 -18.32 23.77 -1.73
CA ARG A 556 -19.31 23.79 -2.82
C ARG A 556 -18.93 22.93 -4.04
N TYR A 557 -17.64 22.63 -4.18
CA TYR A 557 -17.12 21.94 -5.36
C TYR A 557 -16.63 20.52 -5.05
N VAL A 558 -16.28 20.24 -3.78
CA VAL A 558 -15.67 18.96 -3.37
C VAL A 558 -16.74 18.08 -2.73
N ASP A 559 -17.77 17.74 -3.47
CA ASP A 559 -18.98 17.17 -2.87
C ASP A 559 -19.55 15.95 -3.61
N GLY A 560 -19.02 15.53 -4.74
CA GLY A 560 -19.70 14.54 -5.57
C GLY A 560 -18.83 13.40 -6.12
N PRO A 561 -19.49 12.27 -6.50
CA PRO A 561 -18.85 11.16 -7.18
C PRO A 561 -18.41 11.51 -8.61
N PRO A 562 -17.64 10.64 -9.30
CA PRO A 562 -17.12 10.89 -10.64
C PRO A 562 -18.21 11.30 -11.66
N CYS A 563 -19.40 10.72 -11.57
CA CYS A 563 -20.49 11.05 -12.50
C CYS A 563 -21.02 12.49 -12.30
N VAL A 564 -21.02 13.02 -11.09
CA VAL A 564 -21.37 14.42 -10.80
C VAL A 564 -20.30 15.36 -11.38
N MET A 565 -19.02 15.08 -11.14
CA MET A 565 -17.92 15.88 -11.67
C MET A 565 -17.93 15.90 -13.20
N ARG A 566 -18.15 14.73 -13.83
CA ARG A 566 -18.24 14.62 -15.29
C ARG A 566 -19.45 15.33 -15.88
N SER A 567 -20.59 15.27 -15.19
CA SER A 567 -21.79 16.03 -15.60
C SER A 567 -21.54 17.54 -15.57
N ARG A 568 -20.92 18.05 -14.51
CA ARG A 568 -20.56 19.47 -14.38
C ARG A 568 -19.55 19.93 -15.44
N SER A 569 -18.63 19.01 -15.82
CA SER A 569 -17.58 19.28 -16.82
C SER A 569 -18.02 19.01 -18.26
N GLY A 570 -19.28 18.65 -18.51
CA GLY A 570 -19.77 18.31 -19.86
C GLY A 570 -19.15 17.04 -20.46
N ALA A 571 -18.50 16.19 -19.64
CA ALA A 571 -17.80 14.99 -20.12
C ALA A 571 -18.76 13.83 -20.37
N THR A 572 -18.54 13.10 -21.47
CA THR A 572 -19.32 11.91 -21.85
C THR A 572 -18.42 10.67 -21.98
N PRO A 573 -18.90 9.46 -21.64
CA PRO A 573 -20.16 9.18 -20.95
C PRO A 573 -20.15 9.77 -19.54
N ILE A 574 -21.31 10.18 -18.99
CA ILE A 574 -21.39 10.80 -17.66
C ILE A 574 -20.89 9.82 -16.59
N CYS A 575 -21.41 8.59 -16.57
CA CYS A 575 -20.85 7.54 -15.70
C CYS A 575 -19.64 6.88 -16.38
N PRO A 576 -18.44 6.90 -15.76
CA PRO A 576 -17.26 6.28 -16.36
C PRO A 576 -17.16 4.76 -16.15
N GLU A 577 -18.03 4.15 -15.31
CA GLU A 577 -17.94 2.76 -14.90
C GLU A 577 -18.47 1.75 -15.95
N GLY A 578 -19.11 2.21 -17.02
CA GLY A 578 -19.60 1.35 -18.09
C GLY A 578 -20.56 0.25 -17.56
N GLU A 579 -20.21 -1.02 -17.74
CA GLU A 579 -21.04 -2.16 -17.30
C GLU A 579 -21.18 -2.24 -15.77
N ARG A 580 -20.26 -1.64 -15.02
CA ARG A 580 -20.31 -1.55 -13.55
C ARG A 580 -21.15 -0.38 -13.02
N PHE A 581 -21.87 0.31 -13.89
CA PHE A 581 -22.78 1.38 -13.47
C PHE A 581 -23.68 0.92 -12.31
N CYS A 582 -23.69 1.68 -11.21
CA CYS A 582 -24.43 1.35 -9.98
C CYS A 582 -25.95 1.35 -10.12
N GLY A 583 -26.50 1.71 -11.29
CA GLY A 583 -27.94 1.77 -11.56
C GLY A 583 -28.64 3.06 -11.13
N ILE A 584 -27.96 3.92 -10.38
CA ILE A 584 -28.52 5.16 -9.84
C ILE A 584 -27.87 6.35 -10.55
N PRO A 585 -28.65 7.19 -11.29
CA PRO A 585 -28.12 8.38 -11.95
C PRO A 585 -27.93 9.52 -10.94
N VAL A 586 -26.89 9.38 -10.09
CA VAL A 586 -26.60 10.29 -8.95
C VAL A 586 -26.42 11.74 -9.41
N TRP A 587 -25.96 11.97 -10.63
CA TRP A 587 -25.76 13.31 -11.20
C TRP A 587 -27.06 14.07 -11.53
N ARG A 588 -28.22 13.39 -11.48
CA ARG A 588 -29.53 14.03 -11.63
C ARG A 588 -30.03 14.46 -10.27
N ASP A 589 -30.47 15.71 -10.19
CA ASP A 589 -31.00 16.28 -8.95
C ASP A 589 -30.05 16.03 -7.76
N TYR A 590 -28.78 16.38 -7.97
CA TYR A 590 -27.72 16.07 -7.04
C TYR A 590 -27.76 16.98 -5.82
N ALA A 591 -27.81 16.38 -4.62
CA ALA A 591 -27.58 17.02 -3.34
C ALA A 591 -26.64 16.14 -2.49
N PHE A 592 -25.62 16.74 -1.90
CA PHE A 592 -24.64 16.01 -1.08
C PHE A 592 -25.31 15.34 0.14
N GLU A 593 -26.21 16.06 0.77
CA GLU A 593 -26.93 15.64 1.98
C GLU A 593 -27.81 14.39 1.74
N GLU A 594 -28.18 14.13 0.50
CA GLU A 594 -28.99 12.97 0.12
C GLU A 594 -28.17 11.76 -0.32
N LEU A 595 -26.85 11.88 -0.47
CA LEU A 595 -26.00 10.79 -1.00
C LEU A 595 -26.16 9.48 -0.23
N ALA A 596 -26.09 9.54 1.11
CA ALA A 596 -26.22 8.36 1.95
C ALA A 596 -27.58 7.67 1.77
N SER A 597 -28.67 8.43 1.74
CA SER A 597 -30.04 7.92 1.61
C SER A 597 -30.37 7.36 0.22
N ARG A 598 -29.73 7.90 -0.83
CA ARG A 598 -29.89 7.43 -2.22
C ARG A 598 -29.13 6.14 -2.49
N ARG A 599 -28.17 5.77 -1.65
CA ARG A 599 -27.40 4.54 -1.82
C ARG A 599 -28.20 3.33 -1.33
N VAL A 600 -28.36 2.32 -2.18
CA VAL A 600 -29.14 1.10 -1.89
C VAL A 600 -28.26 -0.08 -1.46
N MET A 601 -27.09 -0.25 -2.10
CA MET A 601 -26.13 -1.35 -1.85
C MET A 601 -24.76 -0.82 -1.45
#